data_bf37bd7060b7f5c9809f3524cf38549a
#
_entry.id   bf37bd7060b7f5c9809f3524cf38549a
#
_cell.length_a   1.000
_cell.length_b   1.000
_cell.length_c   1.000
_cell.angle_alpha   90.00
_cell.angle_beta   90.00
_cell.angle_gamma   90.00
#
_symmetry.space_group_name_H-M   'P 1'
#
loop_
_entity.id
_entity.type
_entity.pdbx_description
1 polymer ?
#
loop_
_entity_poly.entity_id
_entity_poly.type
_entity_poly.pdbx_seq_one_letter_code
_entity_poly.pdbx_strand_id
1 'polypeptide(L)'
;PRMGEYCDGIERINIELSTQNKLALCDALSEFLQGELPLHAGDANVDKDVLIGDRRQAALDYVASVRRRWAWLLANLDMPLAEAEAQFAEYGVVAGELTNKAANPVLFHRLQDYSVRTSWKQELKARLTKIFDGTVYRPIIERIEGIHKETLRGRVFVALHMHAGDGNVHTNIPVNSDNYEMLQTAHKAVERIMHIARGLDGVISGEHGIGITKLEFLSDEEIGPFRAYKQKVDPEGRFNKGKLMPGGDMGNAYTPSFSLLGTESLIMEQSEIGKISDMVKDCLRCGKCKPVCSTHVPRANLLYSPRNKILGTGLLIEAFLYEEQTRR
;
A
#
# COMPACT_ATOMS: atom_id res chain seq x y z
N PRO A 1 -12.80 -12.51 22.44
CA PRO A 1 -11.62 -13.08 23.09
C PRO A 1 -10.38 -13.11 22.17
N ARG A 2 -10.57 -13.20 20.84
CA ARG A 2 -9.49 -13.35 19.86
C ARG A 2 -9.13 -12.07 19.08
N MET A 3 -9.63 -10.91 19.50
CA MET A 3 -9.31 -9.64 18.83
C MET A 3 -7.81 -9.33 18.86
N GLY A 4 -7.12 -9.66 19.97
CA GLY A 4 -5.67 -9.50 20.06
C GLY A 4 -4.94 -10.30 18.98
N GLU A 5 -5.27 -11.58 18.83
CA GLU A 5 -4.70 -12.46 17.79
C GLU A 5 -4.98 -11.94 16.37
N TYR A 6 -6.15 -11.36 16.15
CA TYR A 6 -6.46 -10.72 14.87
C TYR A 6 -5.58 -9.50 14.63
N CYS A 7 -5.44 -8.61 15.62
CA CYS A 7 -4.59 -7.43 15.51
C CYS A 7 -3.11 -7.79 15.28
N ASP A 8 -2.61 -8.82 15.99
CA ASP A 8 -1.26 -9.36 15.80
C ASP A 8 -1.05 -9.88 14.37
N GLY A 9 -2.05 -10.56 13.81
CA GLY A 9 -2.04 -11.01 12.43
C GLY A 9 -1.98 -9.86 11.42
N ILE A 10 -2.70 -8.77 11.68
CA ILE A 10 -2.66 -7.57 10.83
C ILE A 10 -1.32 -6.85 10.98
N GLU A 11 -0.79 -6.74 12.18
CA GLU A 11 0.52 -6.13 12.41
C GLU A 11 1.63 -6.91 11.72
N ARG A 12 1.53 -8.24 11.72
CA ARG A 12 2.43 -9.10 10.95
C ARG A 12 2.39 -8.77 9.45
N ILE A 13 1.19 -8.65 8.86
CA ILE A 13 1.04 -8.23 7.46
C ILE A 13 1.74 -6.88 7.25
N ASN A 14 1.56 -5.91 8.12
CA ASN A 14 2.17 -4.59 8.02
C ASN A 14 3.70 -4.63 8.12
N ILE A 15 4.26 -5.45 9.01
CA ILE A 15 5.72 -5.64 9.13
C ILE A 15 6.27 -6.23 7.84
N GLU A 16 5.63 -7.25 7.28
CA GLU A 16 6.04 -7.87 6.03
C GLU A 16 5.98 -6.88 4.86
N LEU A 17 4.85 -6.20 4.66
CA LEU A 17 4.67 -5.21 3.60
C LEU A 17 5.66 -4.04 3.71
N SER A 18 5.86 -3.53 4.93
CA SER A 18 6.81 -2.45 5.17
C SER A 18 8.25 -2.88 4.89
N THR A 19 8.62 -4.10 5.25
CA THR A 19 9.96 -4.63 5.02
C THR A 19 10.19 -4.92 3.55
N GLN A 20 9.21 -5.47 2.83
CA GLN A 20 9.27 -5.66 1.37
C GLN A 20 9.46 -4.33 0.64
N ASN A 21 8.73 -3.28 1.01
CA ASN A 21 8.90 -1.94 0.44
C ASN A 21 10.31 -1.37 0.69
N LYS A 22 10.89 -1.65 1.87
CA LYS A 22 12.28 -1.25 2.19
C LYS A 22 13.34 -2.07 1.44
N LEU A 23 13.06 -3.34 1.14
CA LEU A 23 13.93 -4.13 0.25
C LEU A 23 13.93 -3.55 -1.16
N ALA A 24 12.76 -3.20 -1.69
CA ALA A 24 12.66 -2.50 -2.97
C ALA A 24 13.41 -1.16 -2.97
N LEU A 25 13.39 -0.42 -1.86
CA LEU A 25 14.22 0.77 -1.69
C LEU A 25 15.72 0.46 -1.80
N CYS A 26 16.20 -0.61 -1.17
CA CYS A 26 17.60 -1.02 -1.29
C CYS A 26 17.97 -1.35 -2.73
N ASP A 27 17.08 -2.02 -3.46
CA ASP A 27 17.30 -2.37 -4.87
C ASP A 27 17.38 -1.11 -5.75
N ALA A 28 16.45 -0.17 -5.59
CA ALA A 28 16.45 1.11 -6.29
C ALA A 28 17.68 1.99 -5.96
N LEU A 29 18.13 1.97 -4.71
CA LEU A 29 19.36 2.67 -4.31
C LEU A 29 20.60 2.01 -4.92
N SER A 30 20.65 0.68 -4.99
CA SER A 30 21.76 -0.05 -5.61
C SER A 30 21.84 0.23 -7.11
N GLU A 31 20.69 0.24 -7.80
CA GLU A 31 20.60 0.61 -9.22
C GLU A 31 21.11 2.04 -9.45
N PHE A 32 20.63 3.00 -8.66
CA PHE A 32 21.10 4.38 -8.74
C PHE A 32 22.62 4.52 -8.52
N LEU A 33 23.16 3.83 -7.50
CA LEU A 33 24.58 3.91 -7.17
C LEU A 33 25.47 3.26 -8.23
N GLN A 34 24.96 2.31 -9.01
CA GLN A 34 25.66 1.69 -10.15
C GLN A 34 25.67 2.60 -11.39
N GLY A 35 24.71 3.50 -11.50
CA GLY A 35 24.58 4.44 -12.60
C GLY A 35 25.52 5.64 -12.55
N GLU A 36 25.27 6.65 -13.39
CA GLU A 36 25.99 7.93 -13.34
C GLU A 36 25.54 8.74 -12.12
N LEU A 37 26.48 9.09 -11.24
CA LEU A 37 26.20 9.85 -10.05
C LEU A 37 26.27 11.36 -10.31
N PRO A 38 25.24 12.12 -9.91
CA PRO A 38 25.23 13.58 -10.09
C PRO A 38 26.18 14.24 -9.07
N LEU A 39 27.03 15.13 -9.54
CA LEU A 39 27.96 15.89 -8.71
C LEU A 39 27.75 17.38 -8.92
N HIS A 40 27.95 18.19 -7.88
CA HIS A 40 28.19 19.61 -8.06
C HIS A 40 29.61 19.83 -8.60
N ALA A 41 29.76 19.85 -9.91
CA ALA A 41 31.02 20.14 -10.54
C ALA A 41 31.16 21.68 -10.65
N GLY A 42 32.02 22.25 -9.80
CA GLY A 42 32.41 23.66 -9.93
C GLY A 42 33.36 23.93 -11.12
N ASP A 43 34.08 22.92 -11.60
CA ASP A 43 35.02 23.00 -12.72
C ASP A 43 34.88 21.81 -13.67
N ALA A 44 34.73 22.10 -14.94
CA ALA A 44 34.52 21.12 -16.03
C ALA A 44 35.72 20.18 -16.30
N ASN A 45 36.81 20.32 -15.58
CA ASN A 45 38.06 19.58 -15.81
C ASN A 45 38.40 18.51 -14.76
N VAL A 46 37.53 18.27 -13.78
CA VAL A 46 37.81 17.22 -12.79
C VAL A 46 37.08 15.94 -13.18
N ASP A 47 37.83 14.85 -13.29
CA ASP A 47 37.28 13.52 -13.55
C ASP A 47 36.33 13.11 -12.43
N LYS A 48 35.06 12.88 -12.75
CA LYS A 48 34.01 12.51 -11.81
C LYS A 48 34.35 11.22 -11.06
N ASP A 49 34.97 10.27 -11.73
CA ASP A 49 35.30 8.96 -11.13
C ASP A 49 36.39 9.12 -10.07
N VAL A 50 37.32 10.04 -10.25
CA VAL A 50 38.33 10.38 -9.25
C VAL A 50 37.68 11.03 -8.02
N LEU A 51 36.71 11.92 -8.23
CA LEU A 51 35.97 12.56 -7.12
C LEU A 51 35.14 11.55 -6.31
N ILE A 52 34.48 10.63 -7.00
CA ILE A 52 33.66 9.59 -6.36
C ILE A 52 34.57 8.58 -5.61
N GLY A 53 35.68 8.17 -6.23
CA GLY A 53 36.63 7.22 -5.65
C GLY A 53 35.95 5.98 -5.08
N ASP A 54 36.41 5.51 -3.93
CA ASP A 54 35.89 4.30 -3.27
C ASP A 54 34.47 4.47 -2.66
N ARG A 55 33.93 5.70 -2.65
CA ARG A 55 32.63 5.99 -2.02
C ARG A 55 31.48 5.20 -2.65
N ARG A 56 31.51 5.03 -3.98
CA ARG A 56 30.52 4.25 -4.71
C ARG A 56 30.47 2.82 -4.18
N GLN A 57 31.64 2.16 -4.13
CA GLN A 57 31.70 0.77 -3.67
C GLN A 57 31.33 0.66 -2.19
N ALA A 58 31.83 1.57 -1.35
CA ALA A 58 31.46 1.60 0.06
C ALA A 58 29.94 1.78 0.28
N ALA A 59 29.28 2.59 -0.54
CA ALA A 59 27.84 2.77 -0.48
C ALA A 59 27.08 1.52 -0.93
N LEU A 60 27.48 0.90 -2.03
CA LEU A 60 26.90 -0.35 -2.53
C LEU A 60 27.04 -1.49 -1.51
N ASP A 61 28.22 -1.69 -0.96
CA ASP A 61 28.47 -2.72 0.04
C ASP A 61 27.63 -2.51 1.29
N TYR A 62 27.50 -1.25 1.69
CA TYR A 62 26.68 -0.90 2.84
C TYR A 62 25.18 -1.14 2.59
N VAL A 63 24.63 -0.68 1.46
CA VAL A 63 23.23 -0.93 1.08
C VAL A 63 22.96 -2.43 0.99
N ALA A 64 23.87 -3.20 0.40
CA ALA A 64 23.77 -4.65 0.32
C ALA A 64 23.76 -5.32 1.71
N SER A 65 24.55 -4.81 2.67
CA SER A 65 24.56 -5.33 4.04
C SER A 65 23.24 -5.08 4.76
N VAL A 66 22.68 -3.88 4.64
CA VAL A 66 21.38 -3.54 5.21
C VAL A 66 20.26 -4.36 4.56
N ARG A 67 20.31 -4.52 3.24
CA ARG A 67 19.37 -5.36 2.50
C ARG A 67 19.39 -6.81 2.99
N ARG A 68 20.57 -7.41 3.15
CA ARG A 68 20.70 -8.79 3.68
C ARG A 68 20.09 -8.90 5.07
N ARG A 69 20.37 -7.95 5.95
CA ARG A 69 19.81 -7.90 7.31
C ARG A 69 18.26 -7.84 7.27
N TRP A 70 17.69 -6.94 6.49
CA TRP A 70 16.23 -6.79 6.41
C TRP A 70 15.57 -8.01 5.75
N ALA A 71 16.19 -8.59 4.73
CA ALA A 71 15.71 -9.82 4.11
C ALA A 71 15.74 -11.00 5.08
N TRP A 72 16.80 -11.11 5.88
CA TRP A 72 16.90 -12.13 6.91
C TRP A 72 15.81 -11.97 7.98
N LEU A 73 15.58 -10.76 8.47
CA LEU A 73 14.50 -10.47 9.43
C LEU A 73 13.13 -10.89 8.86
N LEU A 74 12.86 -10.55 7.61
CA LEU A 74 11.60 -10.88 6.94
C LEU A 74 11.41 -12.40 6.77
N ALA A 75 12.48 -13.11 6.44
CA ALA A 75 12.44 -14.55 6.20
C ALA A 75 12.30 -15.39 7.49
N ASN A 76 12.62 -14.81 8.66
CA ASN A 76 12.74 -15.54 9.92
C ASN A 76 11.77 -15.06 11.01
N LEU A 77 10.65 -14.44 10.64
CA LEU A 77 9.67 -13.89 11.60
C LEU A 77 9.18 -14.93 12.63
N ASP A 78 9.08 -16.19 12.24
CA ASP A 78 8.63 -17.30 13.09
C ASP A 78 9.76 -18.02 13.82
N MET A 79 11.00 -17.58 13.65
CA MET A 79 12.15 -18.19 14.33
C MET A 79 12.02 -17.99 15.85
N PRO A 80 12.20 -19.06 16.65
CA PRO A 80 12.21 -18.94 18.11
C PRO A 80 13.22 -17.87 18.56
N LEU A 81 12.83 -17.03 19.51
CA LEU A 81 13.63 -15.87 19.86
C LEU A 81 15.03 -16.23 20.36
N ALA A 82 15.15 -17.31 21.12
CA ALA A 82 16.46 -17.79 21.61
C ALA A 82 17.41 -18.20 20.47
N GLU A 83 16.87 -18.76 19.39
CA GLU A 83 17.65 -19.09 18.19
C GLU A 83 17.98 -17.83 17.38
N ALA A 84 17.00 -16.96 17.21
CA ALA A 84 17.19 -15.67 16.54
C ALA A 84 18.26 -14.80 17.25
N GLU A 85 18.24 -14.72 18.57
CA GLU A 85 19.21 -13.95 19.36
C GLU A 85 20.65 -14.42 19.16
N ALA A 86 20.88 -15.72 19.02
CA ALA A 86 22.21 -16.24 18.72
C ALA A 86 22.74 -15.75 17.36
N GLN A 87 21.85 -15.55 16.39
CA GLN A 87 22.18 -15.05 15.04
C GLN A 87 22.22 -13.52 14.97
N PHE A 88 21.56 -12.82 15.89
CA PHE A 88 21.56 -11.35 15.95
C PHE A 88 22.94 -10.76 16.19
N ALA A 89 23.82 -11.45 16.89
CA ALA A 89 25.19 -10.99 17.13
C ALA A 89 25.94 -10.71 15.82
N GLU A 90 25.67 -11.49 14.77
CA GLU A 90 26.24 -11.30 13.42
C GLU A 90 25.72 -10.02 12.75
N TYR A 91 24.46 -9.63 13.03
CA TYR A 91 23.84 -8.44 12.44
C TYR A 91 23.89 -7.19 13.33
N GLY A 92 24.62 -7.24 14.44
CA GLY A 92 24.86 -6.09 15.32
C GLY A 92 23.61 -5.61 16.09
N VAL A 93 22.65 -6.47 16.31
CA VAL A 93 21.42 -6.16 17.05
C VAL A 93 21.55 -6.61 18.50
N VAL A 94 21.45 -5.67 19.43
CA VAL A 94 21.40 -5.97 20.87
C VAL A 94 19.95 -6.32 21.23
N ALA A 95 19.72 -7.53 21.71
CA ALA A 95 18.43 -7.96 22.20
C ALA A 95 18.14 -7.34 23.58
N GLY A 96 17.04 -6.59 23.68
CA GLY A 96 16.50 -6.10 24.96
C GLY A 96 15.43 -7.01 25.55
N GLU A 97 14.86 -6.70 26.70
CA GLU A 97 13.70 -7.39 27.24
C GLU A 97 12.48 -7.18 26.33
N LEU A 98 11.69 -8.25 26.12
CA LEU A 98 10.42 -8.15 25.43
C LEU A 98 9.42 -7.41 26.30
N THR A 99 8.77 -6.38 25.75
CA THR A 99 7.62 -5.74 26.41
C THR A 99 6.37 -6.60 26.29
N ASN A 100 6.31 -7.47 25.28
CA ASN A 100 5.22 -8.42 25.06
C ASN A 100 5.54 -9.77 25.71
N LYS A 101 4.66 -10.23 26.64
CA LYS A 101 4.79 -11.51 27.36
C LYS A 101 4.19 -12.67 26.54
N ALA A 102 4.66 -12.88 25.32
CA ALA A 102 4.26 -14.05 24.53
C ALA A 102 4.75 -15.34 25.20
N ALA A 103 3.90 -16.38 25.25
CA ALA A 103 4.26 -17.68 25.84
C ALA A 103 5.41 -18.37 25.07
N ASN A 104 5.42 -18.23 23.76
CA ASN A 104 6.45 -18.74 22.86
C ASN A 104 6.98 -17.58 21.99
N PRO A 105 7.94 -16.79 22.47
CA PRO A 105 8.41 -15.62 21.76
C PRO A 105 9.20 -16.00 20.51
N VAL A 106 8.84 -15.36 19.39
CA VAL A 106 9.52 -15.46 18.09
C VAL A 106 10.04 -14.09 17.66
N LEU A 107 10.87 -14.06 16.63
CA LEU A 107 11.47 -12.83 16.09
C LEU A 107 10.44 -11.74 15.76
N PHE A 108 9.25 -12.13 15.28
CA PHE A 108 8.14 -11.23 15.03
C PHE A 108 7.85 -10.31 16.23
N HIS A 109 7.87 -10.83 17.47
CA HIS A 109 7.58 -10.03 18.66
C HIS A 109 8.62 -8.93 18.92
N ARG A 110 9.88 -9.12 18.48
CA ARG A 110 10.91 -8.08 18.53
C ARG A 110 10.67 -6.93 17.54
N LEU A 111 10.06 -7.25 16.40
CA LEU A 111 9.67 -6.23 15.42
C LEU A 111 8.38 -5.54 15.84
N GLN A 112 7.47 -6.27 16.49
CA GLN A 112 6.20 -5.77 17.01
C GLN A 112 6.42 -4.77 18.16
N ASP A 113 7.30 -5.07 19.11
CA ASP A 113 7.59 -4.19 20.25
C ASP A 113 8.65 -3.12 19.93
N TYR A 114 9.10 -3.06 18.67
CA TYR A 114 10.10 -2.11 18.18
C TYR A 114 11.49 -2.21 18.84
N SER A 115 11.80 -3.28 19.56
CA SER A 115 13.16 -3.53 20.07
C SER A 115 14.12 -3.87 18.94
N VAL A 116 13.62 -4.46 17.85
CA VAL A 116 14.30 -4.59 16.55
C VAL A 116 13.57 -3.76 15.52
N ARG A 117 14.29 -2.93 14.79
CA ARG A 117 13.70 -2.04 13.78
C ARG A 117 14.40 -2.18 12.43
N THR A 118 13.65 -1.91 11.39
CA THR A 118 14.14 -1.63 10.05
C THR A 118 13.94 -0.14 9.79
N SER A 119 15.01 0.66 9.77
CA SER A 119 14.92 2.12 9.76
C SER A 119 15.70 2.75 8.61
N TRP A 120 14.98 3.32 7.63
CA TRP A 120 15.59 4.16 6.61
C TRP A 120 16.49 5.25 7.20
N LYS A 121 15.99 5.99 8.20
CA LYS A 121 16.68 7.14 8.74
C LYS A 121 17.99 6.77 9.46
N GLN A 122 17.94 5.71 10.26
CA GLN A 122 19.07 5.31 11.11
C GLN A 122 20.04 4.41 10.36
N GLU A 123 19.55 3.47 9.58
CA GLU A 123 20.37 2.44 8.96
C GLU A 123 20.84 2.81 7.54
N LEU A 124 20.08 3.52 6.74
CA LEU A 124 20.49 3.89 5.39
C LEU A 124 20.91 5.36 5.30
N LYS A 125 19.99 6.29 5.56
CA LYS A 125 20.25 7.72 5.34
C LYS A 125 21.46 8.22 6.10
N ALA A 126 21.55 7.93 7.39
CA ALA A 126 22.62 8.44 8.24
C ALA A 126 24.03 8.01 7.76
N ARG A 127 24.17 6.76 7.30
CA ARG A 127 25.45 6.25 6.81
C ARG A 127 25.77 6.72 5.40
N LEU A 128 24.80 6.72 4.50
CA LEU A 128 24.97 7.21 3.13
C LEU A 128 25.36 8.70 3.11
N THR A 129 24.75 9.50 3.99
CA THR A 129 25.14 10.91 4.17
C THR A 129 26.61 11.06 4.64
N LYS A 130 27.12 10.13 5.47
CA LYS A 130 28.53 10.14 5.87
C LYS A 130 29.47 9.68 4.76
N ILE A 131 29.07 8.74 3.94
CA ILE A 131 29.87 8.27 2.79
C ILE A 131 30.01 9.40 1.75
N PHE A 132 28.93 10.10 1.48
CA PHE A 132 28.86 11.23 0.54
C PHE A 132 28.85 12.57 1.28
N ASP A 133 29.75 12.74 2.25
CA ASP A 133 29.90 14.01 2.97
C ASP A 133 30.60 15.05 2.09
N GLY A 134 30.05 16.26 2.07
CA GLY A 134 30.57 17.41 1.34
C GLY A 134 29.61 17.97 0.29
N THR A 135 29.80 19.25 -0.03
CA THR A 135 28.93 20.01 -0.94
C THR A 135 28.88 19.43 -2.34
N VAL A 136 30.01 18.86 -2.80
CA VAL A 136 30.13 18.22 -4.13
C VAL A 136 29.16 17.06 -4.29
N TYR A 137 28.89 16.29 -3.23
CA TYR A 137 28.05 15.10 -3.25
C TYR A 137 26.59 15.37 -2.89
N ARG A 138 26.23 16.61 -2.59
CA ARG A 138 24.86 16.98 -2.21
C ARG A 138 23.79 16.50 -3.21
N PRO A 139 23.99 16.58 -4.54
CA PRO A 139 23.00 16.07 -5.50
C PRO A 139 22.77 14.56 -5.38
N ILE A 140 23.80 13.78 -4.98
CA ILE A 140 23.65 12.34 -4.73
C ILE A 140 22.70 12.12 -3.55
N ILE A 141 22.90 12.83 -2.44
CA ILE A 141 22.04 12.70 -1.25
C ILE A 141 20.61 13.15 -1.55
N GLU A 142 20.42 14.24 -2.29
CA GLU A 142 19.11 14.71 -2.72
C GLU A 142 18.39 13.67 -3.57
N ARG A 143 19.10 12.99 -4.49
CA ARG A 143 18.52 11.91 -5.30
C ARG A 143 18.21 10.67 -4.46
N ILE A 144 19.07 10.27 -3.54
CA ILE A 144 18.83 9.18 -2.57
C ILE A 144 17.55 9.44 -1.75
N GLU A 145 17.34 10.67 -1.28
CA GLU A 145 16.11 11.06 -0.60
C GLU A 145 14.89 11.07 -1.53
N GLY A 146 15.08 11.44 -2.78
CA GLY A 146 14.06 11.35 -3.84
C GLY A 146 13.60 9.92 -4.05
N ILE A 147 14.53 8.98 -4.24
CA ILE A 147 14.25 7.55 -4.40
C ILE A 147 13.47 7.01 -3.20
N HIS A 148 13.87 7.37 -1.98
CA HIS A 148 13.11 6.98 -0.80
C HIS A 148 11.66 7.50 -0.82
N LYS A 149 11.44 8.77 -1.21
CA LYS A 149 10.09 9.34 -1.31
C LYS A 149 9.26 8.65 -2.40
N GLU A 150 9.87 8.33 -3.52
CA GLU A 150 9.24 7.61 -4.64
C GLU A 150 8.81 6.20 -4.19
N THR A 151 9.71 5.46 -3.52
CA THR A 151 9.41 4.13 -2.99
C THR A 151 8.29 4.16 -1.93
N LEU A 152 8.27 5.18 -1.07
CA LEU A 152 7.21 5.34 -0.07
C LEU A 152 5.82 5.55 -0.68
N ARG A 153 5.72 6.14 -1.88
CA ARG A 153 4.42 6.31 -2.56
C ARG A 153 3.79 4.97 -2.97
N GLY A 154 4.61 3.96 -3.22
CA GLY A 154 4.16 2.59 -3.50
C GLY A 154 3.90 1.72 -2.27
N ARG A 155 4.03 2.27 -1.06
CA ARG A 155 3.86 1.50 0.17
C ARG A 155 2.40 1.17 0.44
N VAL A 156 2.09 -0.13 0.55
CA VAL A 156 0.81 -0.64 1.04
C VAL A 156 0.89 -0.87 2.54
N PHE A 157 -0.16 -0.53 3.27
CA PHE A 157 -0.30 -0.83 4.69
C PHE A 157 -1.77 -0.97 5.07
N VAL A 158 -2.05 -1.71 6.14
CA VAL A 158 -3.38 -1.92 6.68
C VAL A 158 -3.55 -1.03 7.92
N ALA A 159 -4.44 -0.06 7.84
CA ALA A 159 -4.84 0.74 8.99
C ALA A 159 -6.07 0.11 9.65
N LEU A 160 -6.06 0.05 10.98
CA LEU A 160 -7.17 -0.45 11.78
C LEU A 160 -7.88 0.68 12.50
N HIS A 161 -9.20 0.61 12.55
CA HIS A 161 -10.01 1.23 13.59
C HIS A 161 -11.11 0.26 13.99
N MET A 162 -11.62 0.37 15.21
CA MET A 162 -12.46 -0.67 15.73
C MET A 162 -13.48 -0.16 16.74
N HIS A 163 -14.59 -0.88 16.81
CA HIS A 163 -15.53 -0.84 17.92
C HIS A 163 -15.14 -1.97 18.87
N ALA A 164 -14.16 -1.71 19.74
CA ALA A 164 -13.51 -2.74 20.54
C ALA A 164 -14.47 -3.49 21.47
N GLY A 165 -15.53 -2.83 21.97
CA GLY A 165 -16.56 -3.43 22.79
C GLY A 165 -17.38 -4.51 22.08
N ASP A 166 -17.58 -4.34 20.77
CA ASP A 166 -18.40 -5.24 19.94
C ASP A 166 -17.55 -6.29 19.20
N GLY A 167 -16.23 -6.15 19.26
CA GLY A 167 -15.31 -7.00 18.49
C GLY A 167 -15.31 -6.74 16.99
N ASN A 168 -15.81 -5.58 16.55
CA ASN A 168 -15.86 -5.19 15.15
C ASN A 168 -14.62 -4.37 14.76
N VAL A 169 -13.92 -4.83 13.72
CA VAL A 169 -12.68 -4.23 13.26
C VAL A 169 -12.81 -3.81 11.80
N HIS A 170 -12.53 -2.55 11.52
CA HIS A 170 -12.45 -2.01 10.17
C HIS A 170 -10.99 -1.99 9.71
N THR A 171 -10.74 -2.58 8.57
CA THR A 171 -9.46 -2.56 7.90
C THR A 171 -9.50 -1.60 6.71
N ASN A 172 -8.57 -0.67 6.65
CA ASN A 172 -8.45 0.28 5.55
C ASN A 172 -7.07 0.14 4.91
N ILE A 173 -7.05 -0.10 3.61
CA ILE A 173 -5.83 -0.23 2.83
C ILE A 173 -5.81 0.90 1.80
N PRO A 174 -5.12 2.02 2.09
CA PRO A 174 -4.98 3.09 1.10
C PRO A 174 -4.08 2.65 -0.03
N VAL A 175 -4.55 2.85 -1.26
CA VAL A 175 -3.83 2.53 -2.50
C VAL A 175 -3.96 3.68 -3.49
N ASN A 176 -2.95 3.84 -4.33
CA ASN A 176 -3.06 4.67 -5.52
C ASN A 176 -3.75 3.84 -6.61
N SER A 177 -4.87 4.33 -7.10
CA SER A 177 -5.69 3.61 -8.08
C SER A 177 -5.03 3.46 -9.46
N ASP A 178 -3.98 4.23 -9.75
CA ASP A 178 -3.13 4.16 -10.94
C ASP A 178 -1.91 3.24 -10.78
N ASN A 179 -1.71 2.67 -9.60
CA ASN A 179 -0.62 1.76 -9.34
C ASN A 179 -1.14 0.32 -9.24
N TYR A 180 -1.00 -0.42 -10.35
CA TYR A 180 -1.47 -1.80 -10.44
C TYR A 180 -0.80 -2.74 -9.43
N GLU A 181 0.49 -2.56 -9.16
CA GLU A 181 1.23 -3.38 -8.18
C GLU A 181 0.71 -3.15 -6.76
N MET A 182 0.40 -1.89 -6.39
CA MET A 182 -0.25 -1.60 -5.11
C MET A 182 -1.62 -2.26 -5.01
N LEU A 183 -2.42 -2.22 -6.07
CA LEU A 183 -3.74 -2.85 -6.11
C LEU A 183 -3.63 -4.36 -5.90
N GLN A 184 -2.70 -5.03 -6.59
CA GLN A 184 -2.45 -6.46 -6.44
C GLN A 184 -1.96 -6.82 -5.03
N THR A 185 -1.06 -6.01 -4.48
CA THR A 185 -0.55 -6.18 -3.12
C THR A 185 -1.66 -6.01 -2.09
N ALA A 186 -2.52 -5.01 -2.27
CA ALA A 186 -3.68 -4.78 -1.41
C ALA A 186 -4.68 -5.94 -1.49
N HIS A 187 -4.94 -6.48 -2.68
CA HIS A 187 -5.81 -7.65 -2.85
C HIS A 187 -5.30 -8.86 -2.07
N LYS A 188 -4.02 -9.20 -2.21
CA LYS A 188 -3.38 -10.26 -1.42
C LYS A 188 -3.44 -10.00 0.09
N ALA A 189 -3.32 -8.75 0.51
CA ALA A 189 -3.48 -8.39 1.92
C ALA A 189 -4.92 -8.62 2.40
N VAL A 190 -5.93 -8.27 1.59
CA VAL A 190 -7.36 -8.54 1.90
C VAL A 190 -7.61 -10.04 2.02
N GLU A 191 -7.12 -10.86 1.10
CA GLU A 191 -7.24 -12.33 1.19
C GLU A 191 -6.71 -12.86 2.53
N ARG A 192 -5.51 -12.43 2.92
CA ARG A 192 -4.90 -12.83 4.19
C ARG A 192 -5.69 -12.37 5.41
N ILE A 193 -6.21 -11.12 5.38
CA ILE A 193 -7.07 -10.58 6.44
C ILE A 193 -8.32 -11.44 6.62
N MET A 194 -8.98 -11.81 5.52
CA MET A 194 -10.16 -12.66 5.56
C MET A 194 -9.85 -14.06 6.07
N HIS A 195 -8.71 -14.65 5.69
CA HIS A 195 -8.26 -15.93 6.24
C HIS A 195 -7.98 -15.88 7.74
N ILE A 196 -7.33 -14.81 8.23
CA ILE A 196 -7.11 -14.61 9.66
C ILE A 196 -8.46 -14.50 10.40
N ALA A 197 -9.39 -13.70 9.89
CA ALA A 197 -10.72 -13.54 10.50
C ALA A 197 -11.45 -14.87 10.60
N ARG A 198 -11.48 -15.66 9.53
CA ARG A 198 -12.12 -16.99 9.51
C ARG A 198 -11.41 -18.00 10.42
N GLY A 199 -10.09 -18.02 10.44
CA GLY A 199 -9.31 -18.90 11.31
C GLY A 199 -9.53 -18.63 12.82
N LEU A 200 -10.04 -17.44 13.12
CA LEU A 200 -10.42 -17.03 14.48
C LEU A 200 -11.93 -17.16 14.75
N ASP A 201 -12.67 -17.88 13.92
CA ASP A 201 -14.13 -18.01 13.96
C ASP A 201 -14.86 -16.65 13.87
N GLY A 202 -14.23 -15.67 13.23
CA GLY A 202 -14.81 -14.36 12.98
C GLY A 202 -15.63 -14.32 11.69
N VAL A 203 -16.55 -13.36 11.63
CA VAL A 203 -17.30 -13.07 10.40
C VAL A 203 -16.56 -12.08 9.53
N ILE A 204 -16.63 -12.26 8.20
CA ILE A 204 -15.94 -11.39 7.23
C ILE A 204 -16.60 -10.03 7.03
N SER A 205 -17.79 -9.81 7.58
CA SER A 205 -18.46 -8.52 7.54
C SER A 205 -19.37 -8.36 8.77
N GLY A 206 -19.02 -7.41 9.62
CA GLY A 206 -19.82 -7.07 10.81
C GLY A 206 -20.94 -6.06 10.49
N GLU A 207 -20.64 -4.98 9.76
CA GLU A 207 -21.56 -3.86 9.54
C GLU A 207 -21.88 -3.58 8.06
N HIS A 208 -20.85 -3.55 7.21
CA HIS A 208 -20.94 -3.00 5.86
C HIS A 208 -21.55 -3.94 4.82
N GLY A 209 -21.94 -5.14 5.22
CA GLY A 209 -22.42 -6.17 4.31
C GLY A 209 -21.32 -6.79 3.46
N ILE A 210 -21.69 -7.76 2.65
CA ILE A 210 -20.76 -8.53 1.84
C ILE A 210 -20.36 -7.76 0.57
N GLY A 211 -21.32 -7.12 -0.07
CA GLY A 211 -21.08 -6.46 -1.35
C GLY A 211 -20.57 -7.46 -2.40
N ILE A 212 -19.67 -6.98 -3.23
CA ILE A 212 -19.05 -7.76 -4.31
C ILE A 212 -17.64 -8.23 -3.97
N THR A 213 -16.93 -7.46 -3.13
CA THR A 213 -15.50 -7.71 -2.80
C THR A 213 -15.28 -8.80 -1.76
N LYS A 214 -16.34 -9.21 -1.06
CA LYS A 214 -16.26 -10.21 0.01
C LYS A 214 -16.96 -11.53 -0.36
N LEU A 215 -17.62 -11.59 -1.51
CA LEU A 215 -18.41 -12.75 -1.91
C LEU A 215 -17.54 -14.01 -2.08
N GLU A 216 -16.32 -13.86 -2.57
CA GLU A 216 -15.37 -14.96 -2.78
C GLU A 216 -14.94 -15.65 -1.47
N PHE A 217 -15.09 -14.95 -0.34
CA PHE A 217 -14.75 -15.48 0.99
C PHE A 217 -15.92 -16.16 1.70
N LEU A 218 -17.11 -16.20 1.10
CA LEU A 218 -18.27 -16.90 1.64
C LEU A 218 -18.37 -18.31 1.06
N SER A 219 -18.73 -19.27 1.92
CA SER A 219 -19.09 -20.61 1.48
C SER A 219 -20.51 -20.64 0.89
N ASP A 220 -20.80 -21.67 0.11
CA ASP A 220 -22.17 -21.87 -0.42
C ASP A 220 -23.21 -22.11 0.69
N GLU A 221 -22.79 -22.66 1.84
CA GLU A 221 -23.65 -22.82 3.00
C GLU A 221 -24.05 -21.47 3.61
N GLU A 222 -23.10 -20.53 3.70
CA GLU A 222 -23.35 -19.19 4.27
C GLU A 222 -24.24 -18.35 3.37
N ILE A 223 -24.07 -18.41 2.03
CA ILE A 223 -24.84 -17.59 1.08
C ILE A 223 -26.13 -18.25 0.62
N GLY A 224 -26.26 -19.57 0.78
CA GLY A 224 -27.40 -20.37 0.30
C GLY A 224 -28.75 -19.85 0.74
N PRO A 225 -28.97 -19.58 2.05
CA PRO A 225 -30.24 -19.03 2.55
C PRO A 225 -30.65 -17.71 1.89
N PHE A 226 -29.69 -16.82 1.65
CA PHE A 226 -29.93 -15.57 0.96
C PHE A 226 -30.32 -15.81 -0.51
N ARG A 227 -29.62 -16.68 -1.20
CA ARG A 227 -29.92 -17.02 -2.61
C ARG A 227 -31.32 -17.61 -2.75
N ALA A 228 -31.70 -18.52 -1.86
CA ALA A 228 -33.05 -19.10 -1.82
C ALA A 228 -34.13 -18.04 -1.58
N TYR A 229 -33.88 -17.13 -0.63
CA TYR A 229 -34.80 -16.02 -0.36
C TYR A 229 -34.92 -15.09 -1.56
N LYS A 230 -33.80 -14.70 -2.18
CA LYS A 230 -33.81 -13.85 -3.38
C LYS A 230 -34.56 -14.49 -4.52
N GLN A 231 -34.35 -15.77 -4.78
CA GLN A 231 -35.09 -16.50 -5.83
C GLN A 231 -36.59 -16.52 -5.58
N LYS A 232 -37.01 -16.57 -4.32
CA LYS A 232 -38.43 -16.54 -3.93
C LYS A 232 -39.06 -15.16 -4.15
N VAL A 233 -38.39 -14.09 -3.81
CA VAL A 233 -38.96 -12.72 -3.83
C VAL A 233 -38.69 -11.96 -5.12
N ASP A 234 -37.68 -12.35 -5.87
CA ASP A 234 -37.25 -11.74 -7.13
C ASP A 234 -36.82 -12.83 -8.13
N PRO A 235 -37.77 -13.69 -8.55
CA PRO A 235 -37.48 -14.82 -9.42
C PRO A 235 -36.94 -14.40 -10.81
N GLU A 236 -37.28 -13.19 -11.27
CA GLU A 236 -36.83 -12.65 -12.53
C GLU A 236 -35.50 -11.88 -12.41
N GLY A 237 -34.95 -11.74 -11.20
CA GLY A 237 -33.66 -11.06 -10.95
C GLY A 237 -33.67 -9.58 -11.32
N ARG A 238 -34.80 -8.89 -11.15
CA ARG A 238 -34.97 -7.48 -11.51
C ARG A 238 -34.18 -6.52 -10.60
N PHE A 239 -34.03 -6.86 -9.30
CA PHE A 239 -33.39 -6.03 -8.32
C PHE A 239 -31.95 -6.45 -8.08
N ASN A 240 -31.00 -5.51 -8.11
CA ASN A 240 -29.58 -5.79 -7.88
C ASN A 240 -29.09 -7.02 -8.68
N LYS A 241 -29.35 -7.01 -9.97
CA LYS A 241 -29.07 -8.13 -10.88
C LYS A 241 -27.62 -8.61 -10.74
N GLY A 242 -27.43 -9.91 -10.57
CA GLY A 242 -26.11 -10.54 -10.43
C GLY A 242 -25.42 -10.36 -9.09
N LYS A 243 -25.85 -9.44 -8.21
CA LYS A 243 -25.21 -9.24 -6.92
C LYS A 243 -25.51 -10.41 -5.97
N LEU A 244 -24.45 -10.96 -5.38
CA LEU A 244 -24.49 -12.12 -4.47
C LEU A 244 -25.08 -13.40 -5.10
N MET A 245 -25.17 -13.46 -6.41
CA MET A 245 -25.68 -14.62 -7.16
C MET A 245 -24.54 -15.29 -7.93
N PRO A 246 -24.63 -16.62 -8.20
CA PRO A 246 -23.64 -17.31 -9.02
C PRO A 246 -23.55 -16.66 -10.42
N GLY A 247 -22.35 -16.51 -10.94
CA GLY A 247 -22.12 -15.89 -12.25
C GLY A 247 -22.35 -14.38 -12.29
N GLY A 248 -22.50 -13.74 -11.14
CA GLY A 248 -22.49 -12.28 -11.03
C GLY A 248 -21.14 -11.75 -11.54
N ASP A 249 -21.18 -10.93 -12.59
CA ASP A 249 -19.99 -10.35 -13.19
C ASP A 249 -19.41 -9.27 -12.25
N MET A 250 -18.26 -9.56 -11.67
CA MET A 250 -17.49 -8.62 -10.85
C MET A 250 -16.85 -7.51 -11.69
N GLY A 251 -16.71 -7.71 -13.00
CA GLY A 251 -16.18 -6.70 -13.93
C GLY A 251 -17.01 -5.43 -13.98
N ASN A 252 -18.33 -5.54 -13.72
CA ASN A 252 -19.24 -4.40 -13.62
C ASN A 252 -19.34 -3.80 -12.21
N ALA A 253 -18.64 -4.37 -11.26
CA ALA A 253 -18.60 -3.88 -9.88
C ALA A 253 -17.56 -2.78 -9.65
N TYR A 254 -17.09 -2.22 -10.69
CA TYR A 254 -16.00 -1.28 -10.78
C TYR A 254 -16.29 0.05 -10.07
N THR A 255 -15.38 0.46 -9.20
CA THR A 255 -15.29 1.85 -8.77
C THR A 255 -14.34 2.53 -9.75
N PRO A 256 -14.82 3.49 -10.55
CA PRO A 256 -13.98 4.12 -11.57
C PRO A 256 -12.69 4.65 -10.96
N SER A 257 -11.56 4.19 -11.50
CA SER A 257 -10.25 4.77 -11.26
C SER A 257 -9.89 5.59 -12.48
N PHE A 258 -9.87 6.91 -12.32
CA PHE A 258 -9.56 7.81 -13.43
C PHE A 258 -8.18 7.58 -14.04
N SER A 259 -7.24 7.09 -13.26
CA SER A 259 -5.86 6.90 -13.69
C SER A 259 -5.64 5.65 -14.54
N LEU A 260 -6.42 4.59 -14.36
CA LEU A 260 -6.38 3.43 -15.24
C LEU A 260 -6.86 3.75 -16.67
N LEU A 261 -7.66 4.80 -16.80
CA LEU A 261 -8.19 5.26 -18.09
C LEU A 261 -7.21 6.16 -18.85
N GLY A 262 -6.28 6.82 -18.14
CA GLY A 262 -5.33 7.77 -18.74
C GLY A 262 -4.22 7.12 -19.56
N THR A 263 -3.84 5.89 -19.24
CA THR A 263 -2.74 5.18 -19.90
C THR A 263 -3.17 4.38 -21.14
N GLU A 264 -4.45 4.07 -21.29
CA GLU A 264 -4.97 3.23 -22.37
C GLU A 264 -5.47 4.01 -23.60
N SER A 265 -5.61 5.31 -23.50
CA SER A 265 -6.20 6.14 -24.57
C SER A 265 -5.29 7.31 -24.96
N LEU A 266 -4.62 7.19 -26.11
CA LEU A 266 -3.90 8.30 -26.76
C LEU A 266 -4.79 9.54 -26.98
N ILE A 267 -6.10 9.37 -27.09
CA ILE A 267 -7.09 10.44 -27.20
C ILE A 267 -7.19 11.23 -25.89
N MET A 268 -7.03 10.55 -24.74
CA MET A 268 -7.04 11.22 -23.44
C MET A 268 -5.82 12.09 -23.21
N GLU A 269 -4.64 11.67 -23.65
CA GLU A 269 -3.41 12.44 -23.49
C GLU A 269 -3.41 13.77 -24.25
N GLN A 270 -4.15 13.83 -25.37
CA GLN A 270 -4.21 15.00 -26.25
C GLN A 270 -5.46 15.85 -26.08
N SER A 271 -6.38 15.49 -25.18
CA SER A 271 -7.67 16.17 -25.02
C SER A 271 -7.76 16.96 -23.71
N GLU A 272 -8.65 17.95 -23.69
CA GLU A 272 -9.02 18.68 -22.45
C GLU A 272 -9.61 17.75 -21.38
N ILE A 273 -10.22 16.63 -21.79
CA ILE A 273 -10.75 15.59 -20.89
C ILE A 273 -9.61 14.90 -20.14
N GLY A 274 -8.48 14.64 -20.79
CA GLY A 274 -7.28 14.09 -20.18
C GLY A 274 -6.71 15.02 -19.10
N LYS A 275 -6.65 16.32 -19.38
CA LYS A 275 -6.22 17.34 -18.41
C LYS A 275 -7.14 17.38 -17.18
N ILE A 276 -8.46 17.28 -17.39
CA ILE A 276 -9.43 17.22 -16.28
C ILE A 276 -9.27 15.92 -15.49
N SER A 277 -9.04 14.80 -16.18
CA SER A 277 -8.76 13.50 -15.54
C SER A 277 -7.54 13.60 -14.61
N ASP A 278 -6.44 14.19 -15.09
CA ASP A 278 -5.23 14.40 -14.30
C ASP A 278 -5.46 15.27 -13.06
N MET A 279 -6.31 16.28 -13.16
CA MET A 279 -6.65 17.15 -12.04
C MET A 279 -7.48 16.46 -10.95
N VAL A 280 -8.24 15.43 -11.27
CA VAL A 280 -9.19 14.78 -10.35
C VAL A 280 -8.77 13.38 -9.92
N LYS A 281 -7.76 12.77 -10.56
CA LYS A 281 -7.33 11.39 -10.33
C LYS A 281 -6.94 11.07 -8.87
N ASP A 282 -6.31 12.04 -8.20
CA ASP A 282 -5.86 11.88 -6.81
C ASP A 282 -6.95 12.16 -5.77
N CYS A 283 -8.19 12.38 -6.20
CA CYS A 283 -9.30 12.68 -5.31
C CYS A 283 -9.76 11.45 -4.51
N LEU A 284 -9.46 11.41 -3.23
CA LEU A 284 -9.89 10.37 -2.29
C LEU A 284 -11.39 10.47 -1.89
N ARG A 285 -12.13 11.40 -2.44
CA ARG A 285 -13.56 11.65 -2.11
C ARG A 285 -13.82 11.90 -0.61
N CYS A 286 -12.81 12.28 0.16
CA CYS A 286 -12.89 12.48 1.62
C CYS A 286 -13.74 13.68 2.06
N GLY A 287 -14.05 14.60 1.14
CA GLY A 287 -14.88 15.78 1.42
C GLY A 287 -14.18 16.94 2.15
N LYS A 288 -12.87 16.88 2.41
CA LYS A 288 -12.10 17.96 3.05
C LYS A 288 -12.13 19.29 2.29
N CYS A 289 -12.45 19.27 1.00
CA CYS A 289 -12.63 20.47 0.18
C CYS A 289 -13.95 21.22 0.44
N LYS A 290 -14.93 20.60 1.10
CA LYS A 290 -16.26 21.22 1.34
C LYS A 290 -16.20 22.55 2.11
N PRO A 291 -15.44 22.65 3.21
CA PRO A 291 -15.39 23.90 4.00
C PRO A 291 -14.78 25.09 3.27
N VAL A 292 -13.90 24.83 2.29
CA VAL A 292 -13.16 25.87 1.55
C VAL A 292 -13.73 26.17 0.16
N CYS A 293 -14.77 25.45 -0.25
CA CYS A 293 -15.38 25.60 -1.57
C CYS A 293 -16.39 26.75 -1.58
N SER A 294 -16.15 27.76 -2.39
CA SER A 294 -17.03 28.94 -2.55
C SER A 294 -18.43 28.61 -3.05
N THR A 295 -18.60 27.49 -3.75
CA THR A 295 -19.90 27.05 -4.32
C THR A 295 -20.62 26.00 -3.49
N HIS A 296 -20.00 25.51 -2.41
CA HIS A 296 -20.63 24.54 -1.53
C HIS A 296 -21.56 25.21 -0.54
N VAL A 297 -22.87 24.96 -0.67
CA VAL A 297 -23.89 25.40 0.28
C VAL A 297 -24.29 24.21 1.14
N PRO A 298 -23.94 24.17 2.44
CA PRO A 298 -24.36 23.10 3.32
C PRO A 298 -25.88 22.95 3.35
N ARG A 299 -26.36 21.70 3.25
CA ARG A 299 -27.78 21.32 3.30
C ARG A 299 -28.67 21.80 2.14
N ALA A 300 -28.17 22.55 1.16
CA ALA A 300 -28.99 23.04 0.06
C ALA A 300 -29.05 22.05 -1.12
N ASN A 301 -27.91 21.68 -1.68
CA ASN A 301 -27.87 20.76 -2.81
C ASN A 301 -26.53 20.01 -2.89
N LEU A 302 -26.59 18.70 -2.93
CA LEU A 302 -25.42 17.83 -3.05
C LEU A 302 -24.66 18.02 -4.39
N LEU A 303 -25.33 18.46 -5.44
CA LEU A 303 -24.71 18.77 -6.74
C LEU A 303 -23.65 19.86 -6.64
N TYR A 304 -23.81 20.80 -5.73
CA TYR A 304 -22.83 21.88 -5.50
C TYR A 304 -21.66 21.45 -4.62
N SER A 305 -21.69 20.22 -4.08
CA SER A 305 -20.57 19.69 -3.32
C SER A 305 -19.38 19.40 -4.25
N PRO A 306 -18.17 19.86 -3.91
CA PRO A 306 -16.96 19.56 -4.70
C PRO A 306 -16.78 18.07 -4.96
N ARG A 307 -17.03 17.24 -3.95
CA ARG A 307 -17.00 15.78 -4.06
C ARG A 307 -17.92 15.24 -5.15
N ASN A 308 -19.16 15.77 -5.24
CA ASN A 308 -20.12 15.31 -6.23
C ASN A 308 -19.83 15.85 -7.63
N LYS A 309 -19.19 17.04 -7.75
CA LYS A 309 -18.68 17.55 -9.01
C LYS A 309 -17.60 16.65 -9.57
N ILE A 310 -16.63 16.25 -8.74
CA ILE A 310 -15.57 15.32 -9.14
C ILE A 310 -16.16 13.95 -9.52
N LEU A 311 -17.12 13.44 -8.75
CA LEU A 311 -17.80 12.17 -9.08
C LEU A 311 -18.54 12.27 -10.42
N GLY A 312 -19.29 13.36 -10.65
CA GLY A 312 -19.99 13.58 -11.91
C GLY A 312 -19.05 13.71 -13.10
N THR A 313 -17.93 14.43 -12.93
CA THR A 313 -16.89 14.53 -13.95
C THR A 313 -16.33 13.15 -14.28
N GLY A 314 -16.09 12.31 -13.27
CA GLY A 314 -15.63 10.95 -13.47
C GLY A 314 -16.58 10.08 -14.27
N LEU A 315 -17.84 10.14 -13.94
CA LEU A 315 -18.88 9.39 -14.68
C LEU A 315 -18.97 9.84 -16.15
N LEU A 316 -18.78 11.12 -16.44
CA LEU A 316 -18.74 11.64 -17.82
C LEU A 316 -17.52 11.12 -18.57
N ILE A 317 -16.35 11.12 -17.95
CA ILE A 317 -15.11 10.57 -18.56
C ILE A 317 -15.29 9.08 -18.84
N GLU A 318 -15.85 8.34 -17.91
CA GLU A 318 -16.13 6.90 -18.05
C GLU A 318 -17.10 6.61 -19.19
N ALA A 319 -18.19 7.37 -19.27
CA ALA A 319 -19.15 7.25 -20.37
C ALA A 319 -18.52 7.56 -21.73
N PHE A 320 -17.67 8.56 -21.81
CA PHE A 320 -16.92 8.89 -23.04
C PHE A 320 -16.00 7.76 -23.48
N LEU A 321 -15.26 7.17 -22.55
CA LEU A 321 -14.36 6.06 -22.85
C LEU A 321 -15.10 4.78 -23.24
N TYR A 322 -16.25 4.51 -22.60
CA TYR A 322 -17.11 3.40 -22.97
C TYR A 322 -17.58 3.53 -24.42
N GLU A 323 -18.02 4.73 -24.84
CA GLU A 323 -18.42 5.00 -26.21
C GLU A 323 -17.26 4.80 -27.21
N GLU A 324 -16.06 5.25 -26.86
CA GLU A 324 -14.88 5.05 -27.71
C GLU A 324 -14.48 3.57 -27.86
N GLN A 325 -14.57 2.81 -26.79
CA GLN A 325 -14.26 1.37 -26.81
C GLN A 325 -15.31 0.54 -27.57
N THR A 326 -16.57 0.94 -27.51
CA THR A 326 -17.66 0.21 -28.15
C THR A 326 -17.85 0.53 -29.62
N ARG A 327 -17.30 1.66 -30.10
CA ARG A 327 -17.34 2.05 -31.53
C ARG A 327 -16.22 1.42 -32.37
N ARG A 328 -15.28 0.72 -31.74
CA ARG A 328 -14.24 -0.04 -32.42
C ARG A 328 -14.63 -1.50 -32.56
#